data_843fe1b6fc9723e0fc87026905722314
#
_entry.id   843fe1b6fc9723e0fc87026905722314
#
_cell.length_a   1.000
_cell.length_b   1.000
_cell.length_c   1.000
_cell.angle_alpha   90.00
_cell.angle_beta   90.00
_cell.angle_gamma   90.00
#
_symmetry.space_group_name_H-M   'P 1'
#
loop_
_entity.id
_entity.type
_entity.pdbx_description
1 polymer ?
#
loop_
_entity_poly.entity_id
_entity_poly.type
_entity_poly.pdbx_seq_one_letter_code
_entity_poly.pdbx_strand_id
1 'polypeptide(L)'
;CHPIPGDDILGYIDNKNRIEIHRRDCTVASKLKTSFGNRILDAKWDMHKVMFFDATVQISGIDRKRMLHDVAEVISDKLDVNIHRVTISSNEGIFNGTIELRVHDRSEVRVIMDELRKIEDIKEVLQIL
;
A
#
# COMPACT_ATOMS: atom_id res chain seq x y z
N CYS A 1 11.52 -0.53 2.39
CA CYS A 1 10.40 -1.06 1.61
C CYS A 1 9.46 -1.87 2.52
N HIS A 2 8.20 -1.94 2.17
CA HIS A 2 7.23 -2.77 2.88
C HIS A 2 6.58 -3.71 1.87
N PRO A 3 7.26 -4.81 1.47
CA PRO A 3 6.70 -5.71 0.47
C PRO A 3 5.50 -6.47 1.04
N ILE A 4 4.50 -6.68 0.19
CA ILE A 4 3.30 -7.47 0.52
C ILE A 4 3.12 -8.54 -0.55
N PRO A 5 2.37 -9.64 -0.26
CA PRO A 5 2.12 -10.66 -1.26
C PRO A 5 1.54 -10.08 -2.55
N GLY A 6 2.09 -10.51 -3.68
CA GLY A 6 1.77 -9.98 -5.00
C GLY A 6 2.80 -8.99 -5.54
N ASP A 7 3.63 -8.41 -4.69
CA ASP A 7 4.76 -7.59 -5.15
C ASP A 7 5.87 -8.48 -5.70
N ASP A 8 6.58 -7.99 -6.73
CA ASP A 8 7.82 -8.62 -7.13
C ASP A 8 8.87 -8.33 -6.07
N ILE A 9 9.49 -9.38 -5.57
CA ILE A 9 10.46 -9.27 -4.48
C ILE A 9 11.78 -9.91 -4.86
N LEU A 10 12.82 -9.47 -4.14
CA LEU A 10 14.13 -10.10 -4.15
C LEU A 10 14.64 -10.24 -2.72
N GLY A 11 15.54 -11.18 -2.52
CA GLY A 11 16.24 -11.34 -1.26
C GLY A 11 17.66 -10.80 -1.36
N TYR A 12 18.14 -10.22 -0.28
CA TYR A 12 19.52 -9.76 -0.14
C TYR A 12 20.14 -10.41 1.11
N ILE A 13 21.30 -11.00 0.95
CA ILE A 13 22.05 -11.61 2.07
C ILE A 13 22.97 -10.53 2.66
N ASP A 14 22.72 -10.13 3.90
CA ASP A 14 23.54 -9.13 4.58
C ASP A 14 24.84 -9.73 5.13
N ASN A 15 25.67 -8.91 5.74
CA ASN A 15 26.96 -9.32 6.31
C ASN A 15 26.85 -10.30 7.48
N LYS A 16 25.65 -10.42 8.06
CA LYS A 16 25.35 -11.33 9.17
C LYS A 16 24.64 -12.60 8.71
N ASN A 17 24.64 -12.87 7.40
CA ASN A 17 23.94 -13.99 6.77
C ASN A 17 22.44 -13.99 6.98
N ARG A 18 21.84 -12.81 7.19
CA ARG A 18 20.39 -12.65 7.24
C ARG A 18 19.87 -12.28 5.86
N ILE A 19 18.67 -12.73 5.55
CA ILE A 19 18.02 -12.41 4.28
C ILE A 19 17.06 -11.26 4.50
N GLU A 20 17.27 -10.17 3.77
CA GLU A 20 16.36 -9.05 3.72
C GLU A 20 15.52 -9.15 2.45
N ILE A 21 14.21 -8.93 2.58
CA ILE A 21 13.30 -8.97 1.45
C ILE A 21 12.98 -7.55 1.04
N HIS A 22 13.18 -7.26 -0.24
CA HIS A 22 12.89 -5.97 -0.84
C HIS A 22 11.98 -6.14 -2.04
N ARG A 23 11.19 -5.12 -2.34
CA ARG A 23 10.49 -5.05 -3.63
C ARG A 23 11.52 -4.78 -4.71
N ARG A 24 11.34 -5.38 -5.90
CA ARG A 24 12.29 -5.19 -7.02
C ARG A 24 12.36 -3.75 -7.47
N ASP A 25 11.28 -2.97 -7.33
CA ASP A 25 11.23 -1.56 -7.69
C ASP A 25 11.66 -0.61 -6.56
N CYS A 26 12.08 -1.14 -5.42
CA CYS A 26 12.59 -0.34 -4.30
C CYS A 26 13.94 0.29 -4.67
N THR A 27 14.13 1.57 -4.33
CA THR A 27 15.40 2.27 -4.60
C THR A 27 16.57 1.65 -3.87
N VAL A 28 16.34 1.15 -2.65
CA VAL A 28 17.37 0.43 -1.88
C VAL A 28 17.75 -0.86 -2.60
N ALA A 29 16.77 -1.61 -3.11
CA ALA A 29 17.01 -2.84 -3.86
C ALA A 29 17.83 -2.58 -5.12
N SER A 30 17.54 -1.50 -5.85
CA SER A 30 18.30 -1.13 -7.04
C SER A 30 19.76 -0.84 -6.70
N LYS A 31 20.03 -0.15 -5.60
CA LYS A 31 21.39 0.11 -5.13
C LYS A 31 22.12 -1.16 -4.72
N LEU A 32 21.45 -2.05 -4.01
CA LEU A 32 22.02 -3.33 -3.60
C LEU A 32 22.35 -4.21 -4.80
N LYS A 33 21.49 -4.26 -5.79
CA LYS A 33 21.71 -5.02 -7.01
C LYS A 33 22.91 -4.52 -7.80
N THR A 34 23.11 -3.20 -7.85
CA THR A 34 24.23 -2.59 -8.54
C THR A 34 25.55 -2.84 -7.81
N SER A 35 25.56 -2.72 -6.46
CA SER A 35 26.79 -2.80 -5.66
C SER A 35 27.11 -4.22 -5.19
N PHE A 36 26.10 -5.04 -4.95
CA PHE A 36 26.22 -6.37 -4.35
C PHE A 36 25.41 -7.43 -5.09
N GLY A 37 25.46 -7.43 -6.40
CA GLY A 37 24.63 -8.32 -7.23
C GLY A 37 24.81 -9.81 -6.90
N ASN A 38 25.99 -10.22 -6.43
CA ASN A 38 26.28 -11.61 -6.06
C ASN A 38 25.59 -12.03 -4.75
N ARG A 39 24.99 -11.10 -4.01
CA ARG A 39 24.25 -11.36 -2.77
C ARG A 39 22.75 -11.26 -2.96
N ILE A 40 22.30 -11.07 -4.20
CA ILE A 40 20.88 -10.98 -4.54
C ILE A 40 20.36 -12.39 -4.86
N LEU A 41 19.23 -12.73 -4.26
CA LEU A 41 18.54 -14.01 -4.46
C LEU A 41 17.15 -13.77 -5.02
N ASP A 42 16.69 -14.71 -5.84
CA ASP A 42 15.29 -14.73 -6.19
C ASP A 42 14.46 -15.15 -4.96
N ALA A 43 13.38 -14.44 -4.73
CA ALA A 43 12.50 -14.73 -3.62
C ALA A 43 11.06 -14.87 -4.12
N LYS A 44 10.31 -15.77 -3.49
CA LYS A 44 8.90 -16.01 -3.78
C LYS A 44 8.10 -16.00 -2.49
N TRP A 45 6.85 -15.56 -2.60
CA TRP A 45 5.94 -15.56 -1.47
C TRP A 45 5.48 -16.98 -1.12
N ASP A 46 5.42 -17.24 0.19
CA ASP A 46 4.77 -18.45 0.70
C ASP A 46 3.27 -18.18 0.78
N MET A 47 2.54 -18.71 -0.20
CA MET A 47 1.10 -18.50 -0.32
C MET A 47 0.26 -19.35 0.64
N HIS A 48 0.90 -20.19 1.44
CA HIS A 48 0.20 -21.05 2.40
C HIS A 48 -0.06 -20.38 3.74
N LYS A 49 0.56 -19.24 3.99
CA LYS A 49 0.35 -18.48 5.23
C LYS A 49 -0.63 -17.34 5.00
N VAL A 50 -1.64 -17.27 5.87
CA VAL A 50 -2.52 -16.10 5.93
C VAL A 50 -1.83 -15.06 6.80
N MET A 51 -1.41 -13.96 6.19
CA MET A 51 -0.74 -12.86 6.89
C MET A 51 -1.40 -11.55 6.53
N PHE A 52 -1.30 -10.59 7.46
CA PHE A 52 -1.76 -9.23 7.22
C PHE A 52 -0.56 -8.32 7.00
N PHE A 53 -0.72 -7.36 6.12
CA PHE A 53 0.32 -6.39 5.79
C PHE A 53 -0.27 -4.99 5.86
N ASP A 54 0.54 -4.06 6.34
CA ASP A 54 0.14 -2.66 6.38
C ASP A 54 0.28 -2.04 5.00
N ALA A 55 -0.73 -1.31 4.57
CA ALA A 55 -0.72 -0.55 3.34
C ALA A 55 -1.26 0.84 3.60
N THR A 56 -0.75 1.81 2.86
CA THR A 56 -1.16 3.21 3.00
C THR A 56 -1.66 3.73 1.66
N VAL A 57 -2.86 4.27 1.65
CA VAL A 57 -3.48 4.86 0.47
C VAL A 57 -3.72 6.34 0.74
N GLN A 58 -3.32 7.19 -0.20
CA GLN A 58 -3.57 8.61 -0.15
C GLN A 58 -4.65 8.98 -1.17
N ILE A 59 -5.62 9.76 -0.72
CA ILE A 59 -6.70 10.26 -1.59
C ILE A 59 -6.73 11.78 -1.55
N SER A 60 -7.16 12.36 -2.65
CA SER A 60 -7.42 13.81 -2.72
C SER A 60 -8.60 14.07 -3.63
N GLY A 61 -9.26 15.16 -3.38
CA GLY A 61 -10.42 15.55 -4.18
C GLY A 61 -11.00 16.86 -3.71
N ILE A 62 -12.22 17.13 -4.16
CA ILE A 62 -12.96 18.33 -3.78
C ILE A 62 -13.65 18.06 -2.45
N ASP A 63 -13.41 18.92 -1.46
CA ASP A 63 -14.09 18.83 -0.18
C ASP A 63 -15.57 19.13 -0.34
N ARG A 64 -16.39 18.24 0.16
CA ARG A 64 -17.85 18.38 0.15
C ARG A 64 -18.47 17.71 1.37
N LYS A 65 -19.70 18.07 1.63
CA LYS A 65 -20.47 17.43 2.68
C LYS A 65 -20.53 15.91 2.46
N ARG A 66 -20.34 15.14 3.51
CA ARG A 66 -20.39 13.65 3.51
C ARG A 66 -19.22 12.95 2.83
N MET A 67 -18.16 13.67 2.44
CA MET A 67 -16.99 13.03 1.83
C MET A 67 -16.39 11.97 2.75
N LEU A 68 -16.20 12.29 4.02
CA LEU A 68 -15.68 11.33 5.01
C LEU A 68 -16.60 10.11 5.17
N HIS A 69 -17.91 10.34 5.20
CA HIS A 69 -18.88 9.24 5.29
C HIS A 69 -18.78 8.31 4.08
N ASP A 70 -18.72 8.87 2.88
CA ASP A 70 -18.64 8.08 1.65
C ASP A 70 -17.36 7.24 1.59
N VAL A 71 -16.22 7.81 1.99
CA VAL A 71 -14.96 7.10 2.05
C VAL A 71 -15.02 5.96 3.07
N ALA A 72 -15.50 6.24 4.27
CA ALA A 72 -15.61 5.23 5.33
C ALA A 72 -16.57 4.10 4.95
N GLU A 73 -17.68 4.43 4.30
CA GLU A 73 -18.65 3.43 3.83
C GLU A 73 -18.03 2.49 2.82
N VAL A 74 -17.29 3.01 1.85
CA VAL A 74 -16.63 2.18 0.84
C VAL A 74 -15.66 1.20 1.47
N ILE A 75 -14.84 1.67 2.40
CA ILE A 75 -13.80 0.82 2.97
C ILE A 75 -14.35 -0.18 3.97
N SER A 76 -15.23 0.27 4.87
CA SER A 76 -15.71 -0.57 5.98
C SER A 76 -16.88 -1.46 5.58
N ASP A 77 -17.83 -0.93 4.79
CA ASP A 77 -19.07 -1.65 4.49
C ASP A 77 -18.98 -2.46 3.20
N LYS A 78 -18.38 -1.90 2.15
CA LYS A 78 -18.32 -2.57 0.84
C LYS A 78 -17.14 -3.51 0.69
N LEU A 79 -15.99 -3.19 1.28
CA LEU A 79 -14.76 -3.96 1.10
C LEU A 79 -14.39 -4.79 2.31
N ASP A 80 -15.05 -4.58 3.45
CA ASP A 80 -14.79 -5.30 4.70
C ASP A 80 -13.30 -5.34 5.06
N VAL A 81 -12.65 -4.20 4.95
CA VAL A 81 -11.22 -4.04 5.19
C VAL A 81 -11.00 -3.42 6.56
N ASN A 82 -9.97 -3.89 7.25
CA ASN A 82 -9.61 -3.37 8.55
C ASN A 82 -8.81 -2.07 8.40
N ILE A 83 -9.42 -0.95 8.80
CA ILE A 83 -8.77 0.36 8.81
C ILE A 83 -8.00 0.51 10.10
N HIS A 84 -6.70 0.80 10.00
CA HIS A 84 -5.84 1.05 11.14
C HIS A 84 -5.87 2.52 11.56
N ARG A 85 -5.79 3.43 10.60
CA ARG A 85 -5.80 4.87 10.84
C ARG A 85 -6.33 5.62 9.63
N VAL A 86 -7.09 6.67 9.88
CA VAL A 86 -7.51 7.62 8.85
C VAL A 86 -7.11 9.01 9.30
N THR A 87 -6.38 9.72 8.46
CA THR A 87 -6.01 11.11 8.70
C THR A 87 -6.60 11.95 7.57
N ILE A 88 -7.40 12.94 7.93
CA ILE A 88 -8.10 13.76 6.94
C ILE A 88 -7.81 15.23 7.22
N SER A 89 -7.54 15.97 6.17
CA SER A 89 -7.44 17.42 6.22
C SER A 89 -8.22 18.04 5.07
N SER A 90 -8.74 19.21 5.32
CA SER A 90 -9.45 20.01 4.32
C SER A 90 -8.87 21.41 4.35
N ASN A 91 -8.49 21.94 3.19
CA ASN A 91 -7.91 23.25 3.06
C ASN A 91 -8.32 23.88 1.75
N GLU A 92 -8.95 25.05 1.81
CA GLU A 92 -9.38 25.81 0.64
C GLU A 92 -10.22 24.99 -0.34
N GLY A 93 -11.13 24.16 0.18
CA GLY A 93 -12.02 23.35 -0.64
C GLY A 93 -11.38 22.08 -1.18
N ILE A 94 -10.14 21.77 -0.79
CA ILE A 94 -9.45 20.55 -1.18
C ILE A 94 -9.44 19.57 -0.01
N PHE A 95 -9.91 18.36 -0.28
CA PHE A 95 -9.92 17.26 0.67
C PHE A 95 -8.67 16.40 0.46
N ASN A 96 -7.95 16.12 1.52
CA ASN A 96 -6.82 15.20 1.51
C ASN A 96 -7.00 14.17 2.62
N GLY A 97 -6.79 12.91 2.27
CA GLY A 97 -6.91 11.82 3.22
C GLY A 97 -5.78 10.82 3.08
N THR A 98 -5.34 10.30 4.20
CA THR A 98 -4.38 9.18 4.26
C THR A 98 -5.03 8.07 5.04
N ILE A 99 -5.10 6.88 4.44
CA ILE A 99 -5.78 5.72 5.01
C ILE A 99 -4.74 4.62 5.20
N GLU A 100 -4.52 4.22 6.44
CA GLU A 100 -3.65 3.11 6.79
C GLU A 100 -4.51 1.88 7.01
N LEU A 101 -4.22 0.82 6.26
CA LEU A 101 -5.05 -0.39 6.19
C LEU A 101 -4.21 -1.62 6.49
N ARG A 102 -4.89 -2.67 6.92
CA ARG A 102 -4.33 -4.02 6.92
C ARG A 102 -4.97 -4.84 5.82
N VAL A 103 -4.15 -5.40 4.96
CA VAL A 103 -4.58 -6.19 3.81
C VAL A 103 -3.87 -7.53 3.79
N HIS A 104 -4.43 -8.50 3.05
CA HIS A 104 -3.83 -9.81 2.89
C HIS A 104 -2.81 -9.84 1.75
N ASP A 105 -3.03 -9.06 0.71
CA ASP A 105 -2.15 -9.02 -0.45
C ASP A 105 -2.34 -7.74 -1.26
N ARG A 106 -1.54 -7.62 -2.32
CA ARG A 106 -1.57 -6.45 -3.20
C ARG A 106 -2.88 -6.29 -3.97
N SER A 107 -3.55 -7.39 -4.29
CA SER A 107 -4.80 -7.33 -5.03
C SER A 107 -5.90 -6.66 -4.22
N GLU A 108 -5.93 -6.85 -2.90
CA GLU A 108 -6.85 -6.13 -2.04
C GLU A 108 -6.64 -4.61 -2.10
N VAL A 109 -5.38 -4.16 -2.13
CA VAL A 109 -5.07 -2.73 -2.24
C VAL A 109 -5.62 -2.17 -3.55
N ARG A 110 -5.46 -2.88 -4.65
CA ARG A 110 -5.98 -2.45 -5.95
C ARG A 110 -7.49 -2.31 -5.95
N VAL A 111 -8.19 -3.30 -5.38
CA VAL A 111 -9.65 -3.26 -5.28
C VAL A 111 -10.10 -2.05 -4.46
N ILE A 112 -9.44 -1.79 -3.33
CA ILE A 112 -9.73 -0.63 -2.48
C ILE A 112 -9.54 0.67 -3.25
N MET A 113 -8.42 0.80 -3.94
CA MET A 113 -8.12 2.01 -4.71
C MET A 113 -9.15 2.22 -5.83
N ASP A 114 -9.54 1.16 -6.53
CA ASP A 114 -10.54 1.25 -7.60
C ASP A 114 -11.90 1.69 -7.06
N GLU A 115 -12.31 1.15 -5.92
CA GLU A 115 -13.58 1.54 -5.29
C GLU A 115 -13.53 3.00 -4.78
N LEU A 116 -12.40 3.44 -4.26
CA LEU A 116 -12.25 4.83 -3.84
C LEU A 116 -12.32 5.79 -5.02
N ARG A 117 -11.80 5.40 -6.18
CA ARG A 117 -11.87 6.23 -7.39
C ARG A 117 -13.30 6.44 -7.90
N LYS A 118 -14.22 5.55 -7.54
CA LYS A 118 -15.62 5.66 -7.93
C LYS A 118 -16.41 6.68 -7.10
N ILE A 119 -15.85 7.14 -5.98
CA ILE A 119 -16.50 8.14 -5.14
C ILE A 119 -16.52 9.48 -5.88
N GLU A 120 -17.72 10.11 -5.91
CA GLU A 120 -17.86 11.42 -6.52
C GLU A 120 -16.93 12.44 -5.83
N ASP A 121 -16.30 13.27 -6.64
CA ASP A 121 -15.36 14.34 -6.21
C ASP A 121 -14.01 13.85 -5.68
N ILE A 122 -13.74 12.57 -5.65
CA ILE A 122 -12.39 12.06 -5.48
C ILE A 122 -11.67 12.16 -6.83
N LYS A 123 -10.54 12.88 -6.85
CA LYS A 123 -9.79 13.17 -8.07
C LYS A 123 -8.54 12.32 -8.22
N GLU A 124 -7.94 11.91 -7.12
CA GLU A 124 -6.68 11.17 -7.14
C GLU A 124 -6.64 10.14 -6.01
N VAL A 125 -6.21 8.93 -6.33
CA VAL A 125 -6.01 7.85 -5.37
C VAL A 125 -4.64 7.23 -5.65
N LEU A 126 -3.76 7.26 -4.65
CA LEU A 126 -2.38 6.78 -4.77
C LEU A 126 -2.05 5.84 -3.62
N GLN A 127 -1.24 4.83 -3.90
CA GLN A 127 -0.63 4.02 -2.85
C GLN A 127 0.72 4.63 -2.49
N ILE A 128 0.95 4.84 -1.19
CA ILE A 128 2.24 5.30 -0.67
C ILE A 128 3.13 4.07 -0.46
N LEU A 129 4.28 4.10 -1.07
CA LEU A 129 5.23 2.98 -1.01
C LEU A 129 6.26 3.16 0.12
#